data_e37cafb8bca9469841308122cb492bca
#
_entry.id   e37cafb8bca9469841308122cb492bca
#
_cell.length_a   1.000
_cell.length_b   1.000
_cell.length_c   1.000
_cell.angle_alpha   90.00
_cell.angle_beta   90.00
_cell.angle_gamma   90.00
#
_symmetry.space_group_name_H-M   'P 1'
#
loop_
_entity.id
_entity.type
_entity.pdbx_description
1 polymer ?
#
loop_
_entity_poly.entity_id
_entity_poly.type
_entity_poly.pdbx_seq_one_letter_code
_entity_poly.pdbx_strand_id
1 'polypeptide(L)'
;VYGANAAGKSNIVSAIQTFKSIVLHGNINNVPGNFPNAAENTLELIPNNSLPADKPEPVCFSIKFIDSDLLFDYSLAIDLGAFLDSEYKRSIKSEILKINEKDIFARTDNKLEIFEKSLKSIEQYLLPDFKKNFKLILSYSEKSLKDTDLYIINGFKTMVSSDISTLFYYFFMSKLKTYYQTFSVDMYPTYMNKFYEDTLLNEAAKSFGINSNKLVYVRPDNSIEQQPVLCSVMNDGRLVQAINFESYGTYRFINTLPIFAQVLKKGGTIVMDEFDTSLHPMVVMDIINIFHNDEINKNHAQLIFNTQNPIFLNNNLFRRDEIKFVERSDETNCSELYSLSDFGTKGTNARKGKDYMNNYFMSKYGAIRDIDLSDIFKKFVENGA
;
A
#
# COMPACT_ATOMS: atom_id res chain seq x y z
N VAL A 1 0.39 -5.51 10.45
CA VAL A 1 -0.94 -6.15 10.51
C VAL A 1 -0.76 -7.64 10.74
N TYR A 2 -1.52 -8.20 11.69
CA TYR A 2 -1.53 -9.61 12.08
C TYR A 2 -2.88 -10.25 11.76
N GLY A 3 -2.89 -11.57 11.60
CA GLY A 3 -4.12 -12.35 11.39
C GLY A 3 -3.81 -13.76 10.94
N ALA A 4 -4.77 -14.66 11.05
CA ALA A 4 -4.66 -16.02 10.56
C ALA A 4 -4.44 -16.07 9.03
N ASN A 5 -4.03 -17.23 8.51
CA ASN A 5 -4.02 -17.45 7.07
C ASN A 5 -5.43 -17.29 6.49
N ALA A 6 -5.54 -16.70 5.33
CA ALA A 6 -6.81 -16.36 4.66
C ALA A 6 -7.72 -15.37 5.41
N ALA A 7 -7.23 -14.70 6.46
CA ALA A 7 -8.01 -13.66 7.16
C ALA A 7 -8.15 -12.34 6.37
N GLY A 8 -7.40 -12.14 5.28
CA GLY A 8 -7.48 -10.95 4.45
C GLY A 8 -6.31 -9.95 4.62
N LYS A 9 -5.17 -10.37 5.21
CA LYS A 9 -3.99 -9.50 5.34
C LYS A 9 -3.53 -8.88 4.02
N SER A 10 -3.35 -9.70 2.99
CA SER A 10 -2.94 -9.25 1.65
C SER A 10 -4.01 -8.40 0.96
N ASN A 11 -5.30 -8.59 1.30
CA ASN A 11 -6.38 -7.77 0.76
C ASN A 11 -6.26 -6.29 1.17
N ILE A 12 -5.65 -6.00 2.34
CA ILE A 12 -5.39 -4.62 2.77
C ILE A 12 -4.38 -3.96 1.81
N VAL A 13 -3.30 -4.67 1.49
CA VAL A 13 -2.28 -4.19 0.53
C VAL A 13 -2.89 -4.04 -0.86
N SER A 14 -3.69 -5.03 -1.30
CA SER A 14 -4.42 -4.99 -2.57
C SER A 14 -5.38 -3.80 -2.65
N ALA A 15 -6.14 -3.52 -1.59
CA ALA A 15 -7.07 -2.39 -1.55
C ALA A 15 -6.34 -1.06 -1.72
N ILE A 16 -5.20 -0.87 -1.05
CA ILE A 16 -4.36 0.33 -1.17
C ILE A 16 -3.80 0.45 -2.60
N GLN A 17 -3.32 -0.65 -3.17
CA GLN A 17 -2.79 -0.67 -4.53
C GLN A 17 -3.90 -0.41 -5.56
N THR A 18 -5.07 -1.00 -5.40
CA THR A 18 -6.24 -0.76 -6.27
C THR A 18 -6.64 0.71 -6.25
N PHE A 19 -6.75 1.29 -5.06
CA PHE A 19 -7.09 2.71 -4.92
C PHE A 19 -6.04 3.61 -5.59
N LYS A 20 -4.76 3.32 -5.35
CA LYS A 20 -3.66 4.00 -6.05
C LYS A 20 -3.80 3.91 -7.56
N SER A 21 -4.07 2.72 -8.11
CA SER A 21 -4.21 2.50 -9.56
C SER A 21 -5.40 3.28 -10.13
N ILE A 22 -6.54 3.29 -9.45
CA ILE A 22 -7.72 4.08 -9.85
C ILE A 22 -7.35 5.57 -9.97
N VAL A 23 -6.65 6.11 -8.97
CA VAL A 23 -6.22 7.52 -9.00
C VAL A 23 -5.24 7.79 -10.13
N LEU A 24 -4.24 6.92 -10.32
CA LEU A 24 -3.24 7.10 -11.37
C LEU A 24 -3.80 6.98 -12.79
N HIS A 25 -4.81 6.14 -13.00
CA HIS A 25 -5.52 6.04 -14.29
C HIS A 25 -6.59 7.14 -14.44
N GLY A 26 -7.03 7.76 -13.36
CA GLY A 26 -8.07 8.77 -13.34
C GLY A 26 -9.46 8.23 -13.63
N ASN A 27 -9.66 6.89 -13.60
CA ASN A 27 -10.94 6.23 -13.84
C ASN A 27 -11.02 4.87 -13.14
N ILE A 28 -12.23 4.30 -13.10
CA ILE A 28 -12.54 3.01 -12.47
C ILE A 28 -12.66 1.85 -13.47
N ASN A 29 -12.23 2.03 -14.71
CA ASN A 29 -12.28 0.98 -15.72
C ASN A 29 -11.23 -0.10 -15.45
N ASN A 30 -11.55 -1.35 -15.82
CA ASN A 30 -10.55 -2.41 -15.78
C ASN A 30 -9.43 -2.11 -16.78
N VAL A 31 -8.19 -2.30 -16.33
CA VAL A 31 -7.00 -2.22 -17.18
C VAL A 31 -6.67 -3.65 -17.63
N PRO A 32 -6.72 -3.96 -18.94
CA PRO A 32 -6.26 -5.26 -19.42
C PRO A 32 -4.76 -5.42 -19.10
N GLY A 33 -4.40 -6.46 -18.39
CA GLY A 33 -3.01 -6.76 -18.09
C GLY A 33 -2.88 -8.19 -17.59
N ASN A 34 -1.86 -8.91 -18.06
CA ASN A 34 -1.46 -10.21 -17.52
C ASN A 34 -0.44 -9.96 -16.43
N PHE A 35 -0.89 -9.72 -15.21
CA PHE A 35 -0.01 -9.66 -14.05
C PHE A 35 0.12 -11.07 -13.43
N PRO A 36 1.32 -11.49 -13.04
CA PRO A 36 1.56 -12.84 -12.51
C PRO A 36 0.88 -13.08 -11.16
N ASN A 37 0.49 -12.04 -10.45
CA ASN A 37 -0.17 -12.11 -9.16
C ASN A 37 -1.57 -11.48 -9.25
N ALA A 38 -2.60 -12.19 -8.82
CA ALA A 38 -3.98 -11.68 -8.77
C ALA A 38 -4.09 -10.39 -7.94
N ALA A 39 -3.25 -10.22 -6.91
CA ALA A 39 -3.19 -9.01 -6.10
C ALA A 39 -2.62 -7.80 -6.87
N GLU A 40 -1.91 -8.02 -7.97
CA GLU A 40 -1.40 -6.97 -8.86
C GLU A 40 -2.39 -6.60 -9.99
N ASN A 41 -3.40 -7.43 -10.23
CA ASN A 41 -4.53 -7.14 -11.12
C ASN A 41 -5.52 -6.18 -10.44
N THR A 42 -5.10 -4.98 -10.27
CA THR A 42 -5.60 -4.02 -9.31
C THR A 42 -6.98 -3.46 -9.60
N LEU A 43 -7.57 -3.72 -10.73
CA LEU A 43 -8.89 -3.18 -11.06
C LEU A 43 -9.97 -4.24 -11.21
N GLU A 44 -9.69 -5.49 -10.89
CA GLU A 44 -10.72 -6.48 -10.67
C GLU A 44 -11.39 -6.27 -9.29
N LEU A 45 -12.03 -5.12 -9.14
CA LEU A 45 -12.91 -4.89 -8.02
C LEU A 45 -14.05 -5.90 -8.09
N ILE A 46 -14.23 -6.63 -7.01
CA ILE A 46 -15.29 -7.62 -6.86
C ILE A 46 -16.24 -7.10 -5.78
N PRO A 47 -17.54 -7.02 -6.05
CA PRO A 47 -18.53 -6.69 -5.03
C PRO A 47 -18.43 -7.69 -3.87
N ASN A 48 -18.82 -7.26 -2.67
CA ASN A 48 -18.84 -8.15 -1.53
C ASN A 48 -19.80 -9.33 -1.77
N ASN A 49 -19.23 -10.53 -1.94
CA ASN A 49 -19.98 -11.76 -2.21
C ASN A 49 -20.77 -12.29 -1.02
N SER A 50 -20.61 -11.70 0.17
CA SER A 50 -21.38 -12.03 1.37
C SER A 50 -22.71 -11.28 1.42
N LEU A 51 -22.89 -10.26 0.59
CA LEU A 51 -24.15 -9.53 0.50
C LEU A 51 -25.13 -10.25 -0.43
N PRO A 52 -26.45 -10.17 -0.13
CA PRO A 52 -27.47 -10.66 -1.06
C PRO A 52 -27.37 -9.97 -2.41
N ALA A 53 -27.56 -10.71 -3.50
CA ALA A 53 -27.44 -10.20 -4.87
C ALA A 53 -28.43 -9.06 -5.19
N ASP A 54 -29.56 -9.00 -4.48
CA ASP A 54 -30.57 -7.94 -4.60
C ASP A 54 -30.25 -6.67 -3.80
N LYS A 55 -29.16 -6.70 -3.00
CA LYS A 55 -28.72 -5.56 -2.16
C LYS A 55 -27.22 -5.34 -2.24
N PRO A 56 -26.68 -5.01 -3.43
CA PRO A 56 -25.28 -4.69 -3.57
C PRO A 56 -24.96 -3.38 -2.84
N GLU A 57 -23.79 -3.34 -2.20
CA GLU A 57 -23.26 -2.12 -1.58
C GLU A 57 -22.06 -1.63 -2.35
N PRO A 58 -21.86 -0.29 -2.45
CA PRO A 58 -20.69 0.27 -3.10
C PRO A 58 -19.39 -0.13 -2.40
N VAL A 59 -18.33 -0.30 -3.18
CA VAL A 59 -16.96 -0.38 -2.64
C VAL A 59 -16.48 1.02 -2.32
N CYS A 60 -16.07 1.25 -1.06
CA CYS A 60 -15.67 2.56 -0.58
C CYS A 60 -14.18 2.61 -0.26
N PHE A 61 -13.53 3.66 -0.75
CA PHE A 61 -12.16 4.02 -0.40
C PHE A 61 -12.12 5.38 0.28
N SER A 62 -11.26 5.53 1.28
CA SER A 62 -11.01 6.81 1.94
C SER A 62 -9.54 6.93 2.30
N ILE A 63 -8.96 8.12 2.10
CA ILE A 63 -7.57 8.41 2.45
C ILE A 63 -7.43 9.81 3.00
N LYS A 64 -6.59 9.94 4.04
CA LYS A 64 -6.12 11.23 4.54
C LYS A 64 -4.60 11.28 4.46
N PHE A 65 -4.08 12.35 3.91
CA PHE A 65 -2.63 12.56 3.84
C PHE A 65 -2.29 14.06 3.83
N ILE A 66 -1.05 14.38 4.20
CA ILE A 66 -0.52 15.74 4.16
C ILE A 66 0.51 15.82 3.03
N ASP A 67 0.37 16.81 2.18
CA ASP A 67 1.36 17.20 1.19
C ASP A 67 1.38 18.72 1.02
N SER A 68 2.58 19.32 0.98
CA SER A 68 2.77 20.76 0.82
C SER A 68 1.92 21.59 1.79
N ASP A 69 1.90 21.20 3.07
CA ASP A 69 1.14 21.80 4.18
C ASP A 69 -0.40 21.79 3.99
N LEU A 70 -0.89 20.98 3.06
CA LEU A 70 -2.32 20.75 2.86
C LEU A 70 -2.71 19.37 3.37
N LEU A 71 -3.72 19.32 4.23
CA LEU A 71 -4.37 18.07 4.64
C LEU A 71 -5.45 17.73 3.62
N PHE A 72 -5.18 16.70 2.81
CA PHE A 72 -6.16 16.10 1.90
C PHE A 72 -6.98 15.04 2.64
N ASP A 73 -8.30 15.09 2.50
CA ASP A 73 -9.23 14.04 2.91
C ASP A 73 -10.11 13.71 1.70
N TYR A 74 -9.92 12.53 1.13
CA TYR A 74 -10.58 12.13 -0.10
C TYR A 74 -11.30 10.81 0.08
N SER A 75 -12.55 10.76 -0.40
CA SER A 75 -13.41 9.58 -0.35
C SER A 75 -14.01 9.29 -1.71
N LEU A 76 -14.04 8.01 -2.07
CA LEU A 76 -14.58 7.51 -3.32
C LEU A 76 -15.46 6.29 -3.04
N ALA A 77 -16.70 6.29 -3.55
CA ALA A 77 -17.59 5.13 -3.52
C ALA A 77 -17.94 4.71 -4.95
N ILE A 78 -17.78 3.42 -5.24
CA ILE A 78 -17.93 2.83 -6.57
C ILE A 78 -19.03 1.78 -6.50
N ASP A 79 -20.04 1.92 -7.35
CA ASP A 79 -21.06 0.90 -7.55
C ASP A 79 -20.57 -0.11 -8.60
N LEU A 80 -20.45 -1.35 -8.18
CA LEU A 80 -20.01 -2.47 -9.00
C LEU A 80 -21.18 -3.40 -9.38
N GLY A 81 -22.41 -3.11 -8.91
CA GLY A 81 -23.54 -4.01 -9.01
C GLY A 81 -23.45 -5.25 -8.12
N ALA A 82 -24.20 -6.27 -8.47
CA ALA A 82 -24.18 -7.53 -7.74
C ALA A 82 -22.96 -8.39 -8.09
N PHE A 83 -22.62 -9.31 -7.20
CA PHE A 83 -21.53 -10.26 -7.43
C PHE A 83 -21.84 -11.14 -8.66
N LEU A 84 -20.85 -11.28 -9.56
CA LEU A 84 -20.92 -12.01 -10.83
C LEU A 84 -21.88 -11.43 -11.89
N ASP A 85 -22.38 -10.21 -11.73
CA ASP A 85 -23.09 -9.50 -12.79
C ASP A 85 -22.09 -8.86 -13.76
N SER A 86 -21.73 -9.59 -14.82
CA SER A 86 -20.76 -9.15 -15.83
C SER A 86 -21.29 -8.05 -16.76
N GLU A 87 -22.61 -7.83 -16.80
CA GLU A 87 -23.25 -6.83 -17.67
C GLU A 87 -23.42 -5.48 -16.93
N TYR A 88 -23.27 -5.46 -15.63
CA TYR A 88 -23.45 -4.24 -14.85
C TYR A 88 -22.33 -3.23 -15.15
N LYS A 89 -22.75 -2.02 -15.51
CA LYS A 89 -21.82 -0.92 -15.76
C LYS A 89 -21.40 -0.27 -14.45
N ARG A 90 -20.13 -0.33 -14.15
CA ARG A 90 -19.54 0.34 -12.98
C ARG A 90 -19.78 1.83 -13.06
N SER A 91 -20.06 2.44 -11.92
CA SER A 91 -20.22 3.89 -11.81
C SER A 91 -19.70 4.43 -10.49
N ILE A 92 -19.26 5.68 -10.50
CA ILE A 92 -18.89 6.41 -9.29
C ILE A 92 -20.18 6.89 -8.62
N LYS A 93 -20.46 6.38 -7.42
CA LYS A 93 -21.61 6.81 -6.61
C LYS A 93 -21.34 8.11 -5.89
N SER A 94 -20.15 8.25 -5.33
CA SER A 94 -19.75 9.50 -4.70
C SER A 94 -18.25 9.71 -4.81
N GLU A 95 -17.85 10.98 -4.92
CA GLU A 95 -16.46 11.41 -4.87
C GLU A 95 -16.40 12.74 -4.10
N ILE A 96 -15.67 12.76 -2.98
CA ILE A 96 -15.63 13.90 -2.07
C ILE A 96 -14.19 14.28 -1.80
N LEU A 97 -13.87 15.56 -1.92
CA LEU A 97 -12.58 16.12 -1.53
C LEU A 97 -12.78 17.17 -0.46
N LYS A 98 -12.03 17.03 0.64
CA LYS A 98 -11.83 18.09 1.64
C LYS A 98 -10.36 18.46 1.67
N ILE A 99 -10.07 19.74 1.91
CA ILE A 99 -8.71 20.23 2.15
C ILE A 99 -8.75 21.07 3.43
N ASN A 100 -7.85 20.74 4.37
CA ASN A 100 -7.79 21.35 5.69
C ASN A 100 -9.20 21.36 6.36
N GLU A 101 -9.84 20.19 6.36
CA GLU A 101 -11.17 19.90 6.93
C GLU A 101 -12.35 20.67 6.27
N LYS A 102 -12.11 21.40 5.18
CA LYS A 102 -13.16 22.13 4.44
C LYS A 102 -13.54 21.36 3.18
N ASP A 103 -14.84 21.19 2.99
CA ASP A 103 -15.37 20.57 1.76
C ASP A 103 -15.01 21.45 0.55
N ILE A 104 -14.35 20.87 -0.43
CA ILE A 104 -13.94 21.52 -1.68
C ILE A 104 -14.93 21.20 -2.79
N PHE A 105 -15.21 19.92 -2.99
CA PHE A 105 -16.29 19.46 -3.84
C PHE A 105 -16.88 18.15 -3.32
N ALA A 106 -18.14 17.94 -3.69
CA ALA A 106 -18.85 16.66 -3.51
C ALA A 106 -19.57 16.30 -4.80
N ARG A 107 -19.30 15.11 -5.30
CA ARG A 107 -20.03 14.50 -6.41
C ARG A 107 -20.89 13.36 -5.87
N THR A 108 -22.14 13.29 -6.30
CA THR A 108 -23.04 12.17 -6.06
C THR A 108 -23.70 11.80 -7.38
N ASP A 109 -23.41 10.61 -7.89
CA ASP A 109 -23.75 10.19 -9.25
C ASP A 109 -23.32 11.27 -10.29
N ASN A 110 -24.26 11.89 -10.99
CA ASN A 110 -24.02 12.91 -12.00
C ASN A 110 -24.26 14.35 -11.49
N LYS A 111 -24.40 14.55 -10.18
CA LYS A 111 -24.51 15.88 -9.56
C LYS A 111 -23.20 16.27 -8.93
N LEU A 112 -22.80 17.52 -9.14
CA LEU A 112 -21.57 18.09 -8.61
C LEU A 112 -21.87 19.36 -7.82
N GLU A 113 -21.37 19.41 -6.60
CA GLU A 113 -21.36 20.62 -5.79
C GLU A 113 -19.91 21.05 -5.56
N ILE A 114 -19.62 22.32 -5.82
CA ILE A 114 -18.32 22.94 -5.53
C ILE A 114 -18.56 24.03 -4.48
N PHE A 115 -17.87 23.94 -3.34
CA PHE A 115 -18.07 24.80 -2.18
C PHE A 115 -17.28 26.10 -2.31
N GLU A 116 -17.82 27.10 -2.98
CA GLU A 116 -17.16 28.37 -3.29
C GLU A 116 -16.53 29.05 -2.07
N LYS A 117 -17.22 29.03 -0.91
CA LYS A 117 -16.71 29.62 0.33
C LYS A 117 -15.43 28.95 0.83
N SER A 118 -15.35 27.65 0.69
CA SER A 118 -14.20 26.85 1.11
C SER A 118 -12.99 27.03 0.21
N LEU A 119 -13.21 27.33 -1.07
CA LEU A 119 -12.14 27.56 -2.05
C LEU A 119 -11.27 28.77 -1.71
N LYS A 120 -11.76 29.70 -0.86
CA LYS A 120 -10.94 30.82 -0.36
C LYS A 120 -9.69 30.32 0.39
N SER A 121 -9.74 29.15 1.02
CA SER A 121 -8.59 28.58 1.75
C SER A 121 -7.50 28.04 0.84
N ILE A 122 -7.80 27.80 -0.42
CA ILE A 122 -6.88 27.31 -1.45
C ILE A 122 -6.80 28.28 -2.64
N GLU A 123 -7.13 29.56 -2.41
CA GLU A 123 -7.26 30.57 -3.45
C GLU A 123 -6.02 30.68 -4.35
N GLN A 124 -4.84 30.58 -3.75
CA GLN A 124 -3.56 30.64 -4.45
C GLN A 124 -3.33 29.51 -5.47
N TYR A 125 -4.07 28.41 -5.34
CA TYR A 125 -3.99 27.24 -6.22
C TYR A 125 -5.09 27.23 -7.31
N LEU A 126 -6.04 28.16 -7.27
CA LEU A 126 -7.13 28.23 -8.23
C LEU A 126 -6.67 28.77 -9.59
N LEU A 127 -7.30 28.29 -10.65
CA LEU A 127 -7.07 28.86 -11.98
C LEU A 127 -7.41 30.38 -12.02
N PRO A 128 -6.68 31.19 -12.82
CA PRO A 128 -6.76 32.65 -12.74
C PRO A 128 -8.16 33.24 -12.87
N ASP A 129 -8.99 32.72 -13.76
CA ASP A 129 -10.33 33.25 -14.02
C ASP A 129 -11.46 32.46 -13.34
N PHE A 130 -11.13 31.55 -12.45
CA PHE A 130 -12.08 30.68 -11.78
C PHE A 130 -13.21 31.47 -11.09
N LYS A 131 -12.85 32.48 -10.29
CA LYS A 131 -13.83 33.25 -9.51
C LYS A 131 -14.81 34.03 -10.38
N LYS A 132 -14.33 34.57 -11.51
CA LYS A 132 -15.19 35.37 -12.40
C LYS A 132 -16.20 34.49 -13.12
N ASN A 133 -15.86 33.23 -13.35
CA ASN A 133 -16.62 32.31 -14.18
C ASN A 133 -17.24 31.15 -13.38
N PHE A 134 -17.33 31.25 -12.06
CA PHE A 134 -17.72 30.13 -11.18
C PHE A 134 -18.98 29.38 -11.64
N LYS A 135 -20.08 30.10 -11.90
CA LYS A 135 -21.35 29.47 -12.33
C LYS A 135 -21.22 28.75 -13.68
N LEU A 136 -20.45 29.33 -14.57
CA LEU A 136 -20.22 28.74 -15.90
C LEU A 136 -19.36 27.48 -15.77
N ILE A 137 -18.30 27.55 -14.97
CA ILE A 137 -17.40 26.41 -14.70
C ILE A 137 -18.18 25.27 -14.03
N LEU A 138 -19.00 25.55 -13.02
CA LEU A 138 -19.85 24.54 -12.38
C LEU A 138 -20.74 23.81 -13.39
N SER A 139 -21.45 24.58 -14.25
CA SER A 139 -22.30 24.00 -15.27
C SER A 139 -21.56 23.14 -16.31
N TYR A 140 -20.35 23.54 -16.71
CA TYR A 140 -19.52 22.74 -17.61
C TYR A 140 -18.94 21.53 -16.90
N SER A 141 -18.52 21.66 -15.65
CA SER A 141 -18.03 20.55 -14.83
C SER A 141 -19.09 19.44 -14.69
N GLU A 142 -20.33 19.80 -14.37
CA GLU A 142 -21.43 18.83 -14.29
C GLU A 142 -21.69 18.13 -15.62
N LYS A 143 -21.71 18.88 -16.71
CA LYS A 143 -21.95 18.31 -18.07
C LYS A 143 -20.80 17.44 -18.57
N SER A 144 -19.60 17.63 -18.05
CA SER A 144 -18.40 16.86 -18.41
C SER A 144 -18.19 15.62 -17.54
N LEU A 145 -18.99 15.42 -16.49
CA LEU A 145 -18.90 14.23 -15.65
C LEU A 145 -19.16 12.97 -16.50
N LYS A 146 -18.32 11.97 -16.26
CA LYS A 146 -18.53 10.63 -16.78
C LYS A 146 -18.67 9.67 -15.62
N ASP A 147 -19.49 8.64 -15.79
CA ASP A 147 -19.79 7.68 -14.74
C ASP A 147 -18.54 6.99 -14.17
N THR A 148 -17.50 6.87 -14.99
CA THR A 148 -16.26 6.14 -14.63
C THR A 148 -15.06 7.01 -14.32
N ASP A 149 -15.05 8.29 -14.70
CA ASP A 149 -13.87 9.16 -14.58
C ASP A 149 -13.88 9.92 -13.24
N LEU A 150 -12.74 9.93 -12.56
CA LEU A 150 -12.55 10.71 -11.34
C LEU A 150 -12.58 12.21 -11.64
N TYR A 151 -13.41 12.94 -10.93
CA TYR A 151 -13.53 14.39 -11.12
C TYR A 151 -12.24 15.13 -10.71
N ILE A 152 -11.60 14.73 -9.60
CA ILE A 152 -10.33 15.34 -9.12
C ILE A 152 -9.23 15.33 -10.18
N ILE A 153 -9.12 14.26 -10.97
CA ILE A 153 -8.06 14.08 -11.97
C ILE A 153 -8.45 14.70 -13.33
N ASN A 154 -9.71 14.62 -13.70
CA ASN A 154 -10.17 15.05 -15.04
C ASN A 154 -10.77 16.45 -15.02
N GLY A 155 -11.94 16.64 -14.42
CA GLY A 155 -12.67 17.90 -14.46
C GLY A 155 -12.09 18.98 -13.52
N PHE A 156 -11.81 18.63 -12.29
CA PHE A 156 -11.27 19.58 -11.30
C PHE A 156 -9.90 20.14 -11.74
N LYS A 157 -9.03 19.28 -12.26
CA LYS A 157 -7.71 19.66 -12.79
C LYS A 157 -7.80 20.76 -13.85
N THR A 158 -8.75 20.61 -14.77
CA THR A 158 -8.84 21.48 -15.95
C THR A 158 -9.68 22.73 -15.71
N MET A 159 -10.63 22.68 -14.78
CA MET A 159 -11.62 23.74 -14.59
C MET A 159 -11.47 24.51 -13.28
N VAL A 160 -10.85 23.93 -12.26
CA VAL A 160 -10.77 24.53 -10.92
C VAL A 160 -9.33 24.76 -10.48
N SER A 161 -8.52 23.71 -10.39
CA SER A 161 -7.14 23.78 -9.93
C SER A 161 -6.28 22.65 -10.49
N SER A 162 -5.35 23.01 -11.35
CA SER A 162 -4.31 22.11 -11.84
C SER A 162 -3.35 21.71 -10.72
N ASP A 163 -3.02 22.66 -9.86
CA ASP A 163 -1.99 22.47 -8.82
C ASP A 163 -2.45 21.50 -7.75
N ILE A 164 -3.67 21.66 -7.23
CA ILE A 164 -4.28 20.73 -6.26
C ILE A 164 -4.35 19.30 -6.84
N SER A 165 -4.82 19.17 -8.07
CA SER A 165 -4.89 17.85 -8.73
C SER A 165 -3.50 17.24 -8.93
N THR A 166 -2.49 18.06 -9.22
CA THR A 166 -1.11 17.61 -9.41
C THR A 166 -0.50 17.16 -8.07
N LEU A 167 -0.69 17.89 -6.98
CA LEU A 167 -0.25 17.50 -5.65
C LEU A 167 -0.92 16.18 -5.24
N PHE A 168 -2.23 16.07 -5.42
CA PHE A 168 -2.99 14.86 -5.15
C PHE A 168 -2.45 13.67 -5.94
N TYR A 169 -2.30 13.79 -7.25
CA TYR A 169 -1.77 12.75 -8.13
C TYR A 169 -0.33 12.37 -7.76
N TYR A 170 0.52 13.36 -7.46
CA TYR A 170 1.92 13.14 -7.13
C TYR A 170 2.10 12.33 -5.84
N PHE A 171 1.23 12.52 -4.85
CA PHE A 171 1.25 11.69 -3.64
C PHE A 171 1.12 10.20 -4.01
N PHE A 172 0.12 9.83 -4.80
CA PHE A 172 -0.08 8.43 -5.21
C PHE A 172 1.05 7.91 -6.12
N MET A 173 1.57 8.74 -7.01
CA MET A 173 2.64 8.36 -7.94
C MET A 173 3.98 8.16 -7.23
N SER A 174 4.36 9.10 -6.35
CA SER A 174 5.73 9.18 -5.83
C SER A 174 5.89 8.88 -4.36
N LYS A 175 4.88 9.19 -3.53
CA LYS A 175 4.96 9.06 -2.07
C LYS A 175 4.31 7.80 -1.55
N LEU A 176 3.29 7.25 -2.19
CA LEU A 176 2.66 5.98 -1.81
C LEU A 176 3.26 4.84 -2.63
N LYS A 177 4.00 3.95 -1.99
CA LYS A 177 4.63 2.78 -2.60
C LYS A 177 4.02 1.50 -2.04
N THR A 178 3.68 0.57 -2.91
CA THR A 178 3.11 -0.74 -2.54
C THR A 178 3.99 -1.84 -3.11
N TYR A 179 4.34 -2.82 -2.30
CA TYR A 179 5.18 -3.95 -2.68
C TYR A 179 4.57 -5.25 -2.19
N TYR A 180 4.45 -6.20 -3.11
CA TYR A 180 4.16 -7.59 -2.84
C TYR A 180 5.47 -8.38 -2.69
N GLN A 181 5.40 -9.70 -2.55
CA GLN A 181 6.58 -10.56 -2.35
C GLN A 181 7.62 -10.46 -3.48
N THR A 182 7.18 -10.16 -4.70
CA THR A 182 8.07 -9.98 -5.85
C THR A 182 8.51 -8.53 -5.94
N PHE A 183 9.78 -8.29 -5.66
CA PHE A 183 10.39 -6.97 -5.88
C PHE A 183 10.82 -6.86 -7.35
N SER A 184 10.13 -6.04 -8.11
CA SER A 184 10.71 -5.52 -9.34
C SER A 184 11.72 -4.43 -8.99
N VAL A 185 12.87 -4.49 -9.63
CA VAL A 185 14.00 -3.59 -9.40
C VAL A 185 13.77 -2.27 -10.16
N ASP A 186 12.67 -1.57 -9.88
CA ASP A 186 12.27 -0.34 -10.59
C ASP A 186 13.05 0.91 -10.19
N MET A 187 14.10 0.78 -9.36
CA MET A 187 14.71 1.94 -8.68
C MET A 187 16.11 2.31 -9.16
N TYR A 188 16.54 1.82 -10.32
CA TYR A 188 17.84 2.21 -10.84
C TYR A 188 17.79 3.48 -11.68
N PRO A 189 18.81 4.34 -11.56
CA PRO A 189 18.93 5.51 -12.43
C PRO A 189 18.89 5.09 -13.90
N THR A 190 18.06 5.72 -14.68
CA THR A 190 17.93 5.50 -16.14
C THR A 190 19.26 5.70 -16.90
N TYR A 191 20.24 6.33 -16.26
CA TYR A 191 21.56 6.70 -16.81
C TYR A 191 22.69 5.76 -16.37
N MET A 192 22.36 4.56 -15.89
CA MET A 192 23.41 3.63 -15.46
C MET A 192 24.32 3.25 -16.62
N ASN A 193 25.63 3.41 -16.41
CA ASN A 193 26.64 2.73 -17.18
C ASN A 193 26.44 1.21 -17.10
N LYS A 194 27.08 0.46 -17.98
CA LYS A 194 27.05 -1.01 -18.01
C LYS A 194 27.28 -1.64 -16.63
N PHE A 195 27.97 -0.95 -15.75
CA PHE A 195 28.37 -1.40 -14.43
C PHE A 195 28.17 -0.27 -13.40
N TYR A 196 27.45 -0.58 -12.31
CA TYR A 196 27.20 0.38 -11.22
C TYR A 196 27.49 -0.27 -9.87
N GLU A 197 28.36 0.38 -9.11
CA GLU A 197 28.68 0.04 -7.74
C GLU A 197 28.15 1.11 -6.80
N ASP A 198 27.34 0.69 -5.81
CA ASP A 198 26.83 1.56 -4.76
C ASP A 198 27.59 1.26 -3.45
N THR A 199 28.31 2.25 -2.93
CA THR A 199 29.14 2.11 -1.74
C THR A 199 28.30 1.85 -0.49
N LEU A 200 27.20 2.60 -0.30
CA LEU A 200 26.32 2.45 0.87
C LEU A 200 25.61 1.09 0.87
N LEU A 201 25.18 0.66 -0.31
CA LEU A 201 24.61 -0.67 -0.48
C LEU A 201 25.61 -1.77 -0.08
N ASN A 202 26.88 -1.62 -0.48
CA ASN A 202 27.93 -2.59 -0.14
C ASN A 202 28.28 -2.57 1.36
N GLU A 203 28.27 -1.39 2.01
CA GLU A 203 28.44 -1.30 3.46
C GLU A 203 27.31 -2.00 4.20
N ALA A 204 26.06 -1.75 3.81
CA ALA A 204 24.88 -2.43 4.37
C ALA A 204 24.93 -3.93 4.12
N ALA A 205 25.30 -4.37 2.92
CA ALA A 205 25.43 -5.77 2.56
C ALA A 205 26.46 -6.50 3.44
N LYS A 206 27.61 -5.87 3.68
CA LYS A 206 28.64 -6.42 4.59
C LYS A 206 28.16 -6.52 6.02
N SER A 207 27.40 -5.53 6.51
CA SER A 207 26.80 -5.55 7.85
C SER A 207 25.74 -6.63 7.99
N PHE A 208 25.00 -6.92 6.94
CA PHE A 208 24.00 -7.99 6.89
C PHE A 208 24.66 -9.39 6.78
N GLY A 209 25.76 -9.48 6.05
CA GLY A 209 26.47 -10.70 5.71
C GLY A 209 26.29 -11.10 4.25
N ILE A 210 27.36 -11.00 3.49
CA ILE A 210 27.43 -11.45 2.08
C ILE A 210 28.51 -12.50 1.91
N ASN A 211 28.33 -13.39 0.91
CA ASN A 211 29.30 -14.45 0.59
C ASN A 211 30.36 -14.00 -0.42
N SER A 212 30.13 -12.86 -1.09
CA SER A 212 31.01 -12.28 -2.09
C SER A 212 31.84 -11.13 -1.55
N ASN A 213 32.82 -10.65 -2.32
CA ASN A 213 33.61 -9.49 -1.96
C ASN A 213 32.79 -8.20 -1.97
N LYS A 214 31.90 -8.06 -2.96
CA LYS A 214 31.01 -6.94 -3.12
C LYS A 214 29.87 -7.25 -4.09
N LEU A 215 28.88 -6.39 -4.10
CA LEU A 215 27.73 -6.44 -4.98
C LEU A 215 27.77 -5.30 -5.98
N VAL A 216 27.38 -5.56 -7.21
CA VAL A 216 27.32 -4.59 -8.29
C VAL A 216 26.07 -4.83 -9.13
N TYR A 217 25.55 -3.76 -9.72
CA TYR A 217 24.51 -3.89 -10.70
C TYR A 217 25.10 -3.89 -12.10
N VAL A 218 24.67 -4.86 -12.92
CA VAL A 218 25.13 -5.01 -14.28
C VAL A 218 23.95 -4.99 -15.24
N ARG A 219 24.04 -4.19 -16.30
CA ARG A 219 23.06 -4.20 -17.37
C ARG A 219 23.54 -5.17 -18.45
N PRO A 220 22.76 -6.23 -18.78
CA PRO A 220 23.25 -7.32 -19.63
C PRO A 220 23.72 -6.84 -21.00
N ASP A 221 22.98 -6.12 -21.79
CA ASP A 221 23.30 -5.88 -23.21
C ASP A 221 23.35 -4.42 -23.65
N ASN A 222 23.86 -3.48 -22.86
CA ASN A 222 23.85 -2.04 -23.21
C ASN A 222 22.50 -1.49 -23.67
N SER A 223 21.41 -2.27 -23.58
CA SER A 223 20.06 -1.84 -23.90
C SER A 223 19.45 -1.13 -22.70
N ILE A 224 18.88 0.05 -22.95
CA ILE A 224 18.17 0.82 -21.92
C ILE A 224 16.89 0.08 -21.47
N GLU A 225 16.42 -0.85 -22.27
CA GLU A 225 15.16 -1.61 -22.04
C GLU A 225 15.29 -2.76 -21.06
N GLN A 226 16.51 -3.28 -20.82
CA GLN A 226 16.71 -4.38 -19.88
C GLN A 226 16.99 -3.88 -18.47
N GLN A 227 16.31 -4.46 -17.48
CA GLN A 227 16.54 -4.14 -16.09
C GLN A 227 17.93 -4.57 -15.64
N PRO A 228 18.62 -3.76 -14.81
CA PRO A 228 19.90 -4.14 -14.23
C PRO A 228 19.78 -5.39 -13.35
N VAL A 229 20.76 -6.24 -13.41
CA VAL A 229 20.83 -7.47 -12.60
C VAL A 229 21.85 -7.25 -11.48
N LEU A 230 21.46 -7.57 -10.24
CA LEU A 230 22.39 -7.59 -9.10
C LEU A 230 23.33 -8.78 -9.23
N CYS A 231 24.63 -8.52 -9.22
CA CYS A 231 25.69 -9.53 -9.33
C CYS A 231 26.63 -9.49 -8.12
N SER A 232 27.05 -10.63 -7.68
CA SER A 232 28.14 -10.86 -6.72
C SER A 232 29.47 -10.86 -7.45
N VAL A 233 30.45 -10.12 -6.93
CA VAL A 233 31.83 -10.09 -7.45
C VAL A 233 32.66 -11.08 -6.66
N MET A 234 33.19 -12.07 -7.32
CA MET A 234 34.02 -13.09 -6.73
C MET A 234 35.47 -12.61 -6.50
N ASN A 235 36.25 -13.36 -5.71
CA ASN A 235 37.65 -13.01 -5.42
C ASN A 235 38.54 -12.89 -6.67
N ASP A 236 38.21 -13.63 -7.72
CA ASP A 236 38.92 -13.59 -9.00
C ASP A 236 38.34 -12.55 -9.99
N GLY A 237 37.37 -11.74 -9.54
CA GLY A 237 36.72 -10.71 -10.35
C GLY A 237 35.59 -11.20 -11.24
N ARG A 238 35.25 -12.49 -11.25
CA ARG A 238 34.09 -13.02 -11.97
C ARG A 238 32.79 -12.50 -11.38
N LEU A 239 31.82 -12.29 -12.25
CA LEU A 239 30.46 -11.86 -11.87
C LEU A 239 29.51 -13.07 -11.91
N VAL A 240 28.78 -13.25 -10.82
CA VAL A 240 27.71 -14.26 -10.70
C VAL A 240 26.44 -13.52 -10.29
N GLN A 241 25.31 -13.89 -10.87
CA GLN A 241 24.03 -13.29 -10.42
C GLN A 241 23.84 -13.52 -8.91
N ALA A 242 23.59 -12.47 -8.17
CA ALA A 242 23.49 -12.52 -6.71
C ALA A 242 22.39 -13.48 -6.21
N ILE A 243 21.29 -13.60 -6.95
CA ILE A 243 20.20 -14.54 -6.63
C ILE A 243 20.66 -16.01 -6.62
N ASN A 244 21.72 -16.34 -7.36
CA ASN A 244 22.27 -17.70 -7.43
C ASN A 244 23.41 -17.95 -6.45
N PHE A 245 23.94 -16.88 -5.83
CA PHE A 245 25.14 -16.97 -4.99
C PHE A 245 24.91 -16.53 -3.54
N GLU A 246 24.16 -15.46 -3.35
CA GLU A 246 23.80 -14.98 -2.02
C GLU A 246 22.59 -15.72 -1.45
N SER A 247 22.38 -15.62 -0.13
CA SER A 247 21.15 -16.12 0.46
C SER A 247 19.95 -15.32 -0.06
N TYR A 248 18.77 -15.95 -0.13
CA TYR A 248 17.55 -15.25 -0.56
C TYR A 248 17.23 -14.06 0.36
N GLY A 249 17.48 -14.18 1.67
CA GLY A 249 17.32 -13.07 2.62
C GLY A 249 18.27 -11.89 2.32
N THR A 250 19.54 -12.18 2.02
CA THR A 250 20.53 -11.16 1.61
C THR A 250 20.09 -10.47 0.33
N TYR A 251 19.73 -11.25 -0.69
CA TYR A 251 19.26 -10.72 -1.98
C TYR A 251 18.04 -9.80 -1.80
N ARG A 252 17.05 -10.25 -1.00
CA ARG A 252 15.83 -9.47 -0.70
C ARG A 252 16.15 -8.19 0.06
N PHE A 253 16.96 -8.26 1.12
CA PHE A 253 17.36 -7.10 1.90
C PHE A 253 18.02 -6.03 1.03
N ILE A 254 19.00 -6.42 0.23
CA ILE A 254 19.76 -5.51 -0.63
C ILE A 254 18.85 -4.80 -1.65
N ASN A 255 17.90 -5.52 -2.25
CA ASN A 255 16.96 -4.91 -3.20
C ASN A 255 15.90 -4.01 -2.51
N THR A 256 15.62 -4.22 -1.22
CA THR A 256 14.66 -3.42 -0.46
C THR A 256 15.28 -2.14 0.10
N LEU A 257 16.56 -2.15 0.42
CA LEU A 257 17.25 -1.03 1.08
C LEU A 257 17.14 0.31 0.33
N PRO A 258 17.37 0.39 -1.00
CA PRO A 258 17.20 1.64 -1.74
C PRO A 258 15.79 2.20 -1.70
N ILE A 259 14.79 1.32 -1.60
CA ILE A 259 13.37 1.69 -1.49
C ILE A 259 13.13 2.40 -0.16
N PHE A 260 13.60 1.84 0.95
CA PHE A 260 13.50 2.48 2.26
C PHE A 260 14.21 3.83 2.29
N ALA A 261 15.45 3.89 1.77
CA ALA A 261 16.22 5.12 1.70
C ALA A 261 15.46 6.22 0.93
N GLN A 262 14.84 5.88 -0.20
CA GLN A 262 14.05 6.83 -0.99
C GLN A 262 12.81 7.31 -0.23
N VAL A 263 12.08 6.40 0.42
CA VAL A 263 10.86 6.73 1.17
C VAL A 263 11.20 7.62 2.36
N LEU A 264 12.23 7.29 3.13
CA LEU A 264 12.73 8.13 4.23
C LEU A 264 13.16 9.53 3.75
N LYS A 265 13.82 9.61 2.61
CA LYS A 265 14.26 10.89 2.01
C LYS A 265 13.08 11.75 1.54
N LYS A 266 11.99 11.16 1.04
CA LYS A 266 10.85 11.89 0.45
C LYS A 266 9.70 12.12 1.44
N GLY A 267 9.67 11.42 2.58
CA GLY A 267 8.55 11.45 3.51
C GLY A 267 7.30 10.79 2.93
N GLY A 268 7.43 9.58 2.39
CA GLY A 268 6.33 8.83 1.80
C GLY A 268 5.83 7.69 2.68
N THR A 269 4.89 6.93 2.16
CA THR A 269 4.36 5.70 2.77
C THR A 269 4.74 4.50 1.93
N ILE A 270 5.35 3.51 2.56
CA ILE A 270 5.63 2.21 1.95
C ILE A 270 4.71 1.16 2.57
N VAL A 271 4.04 0.40 1.73
CA VAL A 271 3.13 -0.69 2.11
C VAL A 271 3.70 -2.00 1.56
N MET A 272 3.95 -2.96 2.44
CA MET A 272 4.63 -4.21 2.07
C MET A 272 3.84 -5.42 2.55
N ASP A 273 3.61 -6.35 1.62
CA ASP A 273 3.08 -7.68 1.96
C ASP A 273 4.21 -8.59 2.43
N GLU A 274 4.01 -9.29 3.55
CA GLU A 274 4.96 -10.24 4.13
C GLU A 274 6.41 -9.71 4.17
N PHE A 275 6.57 -8.50 4.70
CA PHE A 275 7.85 -7.80 4.74
C PHE A 275 8.97 -8.61 5.38
N ASP A 276 8.65 -9.35 6.44
CA ASP A 276 9.60 -10.11 7.27
C ASP A 276 9.98 -11.47 6.68
N THR A 277 9.33 -11.90 5.59
CA THR A 277 9.62 -13.20 4.97
C THR A 277 11.09 -13.27 4.52
N SER A 278 11.79 -14.31 4.94
CA SER A 278 13.21 -14.57 4.66
C SER A 278 14.22 -13.58 5.25
N LEU A 279 13.78 -12.61 6.04
CA LEU A 279 14.68 -11.73 6.78
C LEU A 279 14.85 -12.20 8.23
N HIS A 280 16.07 -12.04 8.75
CA HIS A 280 16.28 -12.31 10.17
C HIS A 280 15.47 -11.29 11.01
N PRO A 281 14.75 -11.72 12.07
CA PRO A 281 13.91 -10.84 12.87
C PRO A 281 14.61 -9.57 13.38
N MET A 282 15.88 -9.66 13.75
CA MET A 282 16.65 -8.49 14.21
C MET A 282 16.79 -7.42 13.14
N VAL A 283 16.91 -7.79 11.86
CA VAL A 283 16.98 -6.85 10.75
C VAL A 283 15.64 -6.14 10.54
N VAL A 284 14.55 -6.89 10.65
CA VAL A 284 13.19 -6.31 10.59
C VAL A 284 12.97 -5.33 11.72
N MET A 285 13.37 -5.67 12.95
CA MET A 285 13.28 -4.78 14.13
C MET A 285 14.14 -3.52 13.94
N ASP A 286 15.33 -3.65 13.37
CA ASP A 286 16.20 -2.51 13.11
C ASP A 286 15.60 -1.56 12.09
N ILE A 287 15.04 -2.09 10.99
CA ILE A 287 14.32 -1.29 10.01
C ILE A 287 13.12 -0.56 10.64
N ILE A 288 12.33 -1.24 11.48
CA ILE A 288 11.21 -0.62 12.19
C ILE A 288 11.71 0.53 13.07
N ASN A 289 12.80 0.32 13.81
CA ASN A 289 13.42 1.34 14.66
C ASN A 289 13.94 2.54 13.84
N ILE A 290 14.44 2.32 12.61
CA ILE A 290 14.83 3.41 11.70
C ILE A 290 13.61 4.30 11.37
N PHE A 291 12.45 3.71 11.12
CA PHE A 291 11.22 4.48 10.86
C PHE A 291 10.70 5.22 12.12
N HIS A 292 10.99 4.73 13.31
CA HIS A 292 10.65 5.39 14.59
C HIS A 292 11.70 6.42 15.04
N ASN A 293 12.86 6.49 14.40
CA ASN A 293 13.94 7.39 14.80
C ASN A 293 13.80 8.75 14.11
N ASP A 294 13.40 9.78 14.85
CA ASP A 294 13.22 11.15 14.34
C ASP A 294 14.49 11.80 13.78
N GLU A 295 15.68 11.34 14.20
CA GLU A 295 16.94 11.84 13.63
C GLU A 295 17.21 11.32 12.21
N ILE A 296 16.68 10.12 11.89
CA ILE A 296 16.80 9.48 10.57
C ILE A 296 15.56 9.81 9.74
N ASN A 297 14.37 9.59 10.29
CA ASN A 297 13.08 9.76 9.63
C ASN A 297 12.55 11.21 9.75
N LYS A 298 13.35 12.18 9.33
CA LYS A 298 13.04 13.62 9.43
C LYS A 298 11.83 14.05 8.61
N ASN A 299 11.48 13.29 7.58
CA ASN A 299 10.37 13.61 6.69
C ASN A 299 9.11 12.78 6.99
N HIS A 300 9.05 12.14 8.18
CA HIS A 300 7.89 11.40 8.67
C HIS A 300 7.39 10.30 7.70
N ALA A 301 8.33 9.57 7.11
CA ALA A 301 8.01 8.41 6.29
C ALA A 301 7.29 7.33 7.12
N GLN A 302 6.39 6.59 6.49
CA GLN A 302 5.60 5.54 7.14
C GLN A 302 5.88 4.18 6.52
N LEU A 303 5.97 3.15 7.37
CA LEU A 303 6.05 1.75 6.99
C LEU A 303 4.79 1.01 7.47
N ILE A 304 4.01 0.51 6.50
CA ILE A 304 2.86 -0.35 6.75
C ILE A 304 3.20 -1.73 6.20
N PHE A 305 3.06 -2.75 7.03
CA PHE A 305 3.30 -4.12 6.56
C PHE A 305 2.40 -5.13 7.28
N ASN A 306 2.19 -6.24 6.62
CA ASN A 306 1.62 -7.41 7.26
C ASN A 306 2.72 -8.44 7.57
N THR A 307 2.49 -9.25 8.57
CA THR A 307 3.39 -10.31 9.03
C THR A 307 2.60 -11.44 9.67
N GLN A 308 3.15 -12.63 9.59
CA GLN A 308 2.67 -13.79 10.33
C GLN A 308 3.53 -14.08 11.57
N ASN A 309 4.61 -13.34 11.77
CA ASN A 309 5.57 -13.57 12.85
C ASN A 309 5.19 -12.80 14.12
N PRO A 310 4.76 -13.49 15.19
CA PRO A 310 4.31 -12.83 16.42
C PRO A 310 5.46 -12.22 17.25
N ILE A 311 6.72 -12.47 16.92
CA ILE A 311 7.87 -11.93 17.66
C ILE A 311 7.89 -10.39 17.66
N PHE A 312 7.28 -9.76 16.63
CA PHE A 312 7.17 -8.31 16.56
C PHE A 312 6.00 -7.76 17.39
N LEU A 313 5.16 -8.60 18.00
CA LEU A 313 4.14 -8.18 18.98
C LEU A 313 4.84 -7.82 20.30
N ASN A 314 5.55 -6.70 20.28
CA ASN A 314 6.42 -6.25 21.35
C ASN A 314 6.12 -4.79 21.68
N ASN A 315 5.85 -4.51 22.95
CA ASN A 315 5.51 -3.17 23.46
C ASN A 315 6.69 -2.19 23.45
N ASN A 316 7.92 -2.67 23.26
CA ASN A 316 9.11 -1.83 23.07
C ASN A 316 9.33 -1.48 21.59
N LEU A 317 8.70 -2.24 20.67
CA LEU A 317 8.84 -2.05 19.24
C LEU A 317 7.68 -1.21 18.67
N PHE A 318 6.46 -1.45 19.14
CA PHE A 318 5.26 -0.79 18.64
C PHE A 318 4.39 -0.21 19.74
N ARG A 319 3.75 0.92 19.43
CA ARG A 319 2.61 1.42 20.17
C ARG A 319 1.38 0.56 19.88
N ARG A 320 0.39 0.59 20.76
CA ARG A 320 -0.85 -0.18 20.62
C ARG A 320 -1.66 0.21 19.37
N ASP A 321 -1.64 1.47 19.00
CA ASP A 321 -2.33 2.01 17.83
C ASP A 321 -1.67 1.60 16.51
N GLU A 322 -0.40 1.21 16.54
CA GLU A 322 0.35 0.71 15.38
C GLU A 322 0.08 -0.78 15.10
N ILE A 323 -0.36 -1.53 16.11
CA ILE A 323 -0.67 -2.95 15.97
C ILE A 323 -2.12 -3.13 15.52
N LYS A 324 -2.30 -3.73 14.35
CA LYS A 324 -3.60 -4.03 13.76
C LYS A 324 -3.78 -5.54 13.62
N PHE A 325 -5.01 -5.99 13.82
CA PHE A 325 -5.43 -7.37 13.62
C PHE A 325 -6.48 -7.43 12.54
N VAL A 326 -6.44 -8.49 11.74
CA VAL A 326 -7.50 -8.81 10.78
C VAL A 326 -8.04 -10.20 11.06
N GLU A 327 -9.35 -10.30 11.16
CA GLU A 327 -10.07 -11.55 11.42
C GLU A 327 -11.18 -11.71 10.41
N ARG A 328 -11.38 -12.95 9.96
CA ARG A 328 -12.44 -13.29 9.02
C ARG A 328 -13.50 -14.09 9.75
N SER A 329 -14.73 -13.61 9.67
CA SER A 329 -15.89 -14.34 10.17
C SER A 329 -16.15 -15.57 9.31
N ASP A 330 -16.31 -16.74 9.93
CA ASP A 330 -16.67 -17.98 9.23
C ASP A 330 -18.15 -17.98 8.80
N GLU A 331 -19.00 -17.16 9.42
CA GLU A 331 -20.43 -17.05 9.09
C GLU A 331 -20.67 -16.16 7.86
N THR A 332 -20.03 -14.99 7.83
CA THR A 332 -20.29 -13.97 6.80
C THR A 332 -19.19 -13.96 5.71
N ASN A 333 -18.06 -14.63 5.93
CA ASN A 333 -16.87 -14.54 5.12
C ASN A 333 -16.29 -13.11 4.98
N CYS A 334 -16.76 -12.17 5.80
CA CYS A 334 -16.23 -10.81 5.85
C CYS A 334 -15.01 -10.75 6.75
N SER A 335 -14.04 -9.94 6.34
CA SER A 335 -12.85 -9.63 7.15
C SER A 335 -13.05 -8.30 7.86
N GLU A 336 -12.67 -8.25 9.13
CA GLU A 336 -12.71 -7.04 9.94
C GLU A 336 -11.29 -6.68 10.39
N LEU A 337 -10.95 -5.39 10.28
CA LEU A 337 -9.68 -4.83 10.72
C LEU A 337 -9.89 -4.00 11.99
N TYR A 338 -9.17 -4.33 13.05
CA TYR A 338 -9.24 -3.63 14.33
C TYR A 338 -7.85 -3.42 14.93
N SER A 339 -7.75 -2.54 15.91
CA SER A 339 -6.49 -2.16 16.56
C SER A 339 -6.33 -2.80 17.94
N LEU A 340 -5.09 -3.06 18.36
CA LEU A 340 -4.82 -3.40 19.76
C LEU A 340 -5.25 -2.26 20.71
N SER A 341 -5.31 -1.02 20.24
CA SER A 341 -5.81 0.12 21.03
C SER A 341 -7.31 0.06 21.31
N ASP A 342 -8.10 -0.66 20.53
CA ASP A 342 -9.55 -0.80 20.70
C ASP A 342 -9.89 -1.66 21.92
N PHE A 343 -8.95 -2.50 22.34
CA PHE A 343 -9.06 -3.23 23.61
C PHE A 343 -8.80 -2.27 24.77
N GLY A 344 -9.79 -2.07 25.64
CA GLY A 344 -9.75 -1.14 26.76
C GLY A 344 -8.56 -1.37 27.71
N THR A 345 -8.21 -0.36 28.50
CA THR A 345 -7.06 -0.42 29.42
C THR A 345 -7.44 -0.91 30.83
N LYS A 346 -8.71 -0.90 31.22
CA LYS A 346 -9.18 -1.32 32.55
C LYS A 346 -9.41 -2.83 32.54
N GLY A 347 -8.57 -3.56 33.25
CA GLY A 347 -8.69 -5.02 33.41
C GLY A 347 -8.25 -5.87 32.23
N THR A 348 -7.83 -5.27 31.11
CA THR A 348 -7.53 -5.98 29.87
C THR A 348 -6.04 -6.27 29.69
N ASN A 349 -5.77 -7.23 28.83
CA ASN A 349 -4.43 -7.72 28.49
C ASN A 349 -3.64 -6.75 27.59
N ALA A 350 -4.19 -5.59 27.26
CA ALA A 350 -3.61 -4.62 26.32
C ALA A 350 -2.86 -3.45 26.99
N ARG A 351 -2.58 -3.50 28.31
CA ARG A 351 -1.79 -2.44 28.98
C ARG A 351 -0.33 -2.46 28.56
N LYS A 352 0.31 -1.28 28.57
CA LYS A 352 1.77 -1.16 28.45
C LYS A 352 2.45 -2.05 29.52
N GLY A 353 3.45 -2.84 29.12
CA GLY A 353 4.12 -3.80 30.01
C GLY A 353 3.50 -5.21 30.02
N LYS A 354 2.46 -5.48 29.23
CA LYS A 354 1.96 -6.83 29.00
C LYS A 354 2.70 -7.50 27.82
N ASP A 355 2.82 -8.81 27.91
CA ASP A 355 3.35 -9.64 26.83
C ASP A 355 2.29 -9.80 25.74
N TYR A 356 2.38 -8.97 24.69
CA TYR A 356 1.43 -8.99 23.58
C TYR A 356 1.51 -10.29 22.79
N MET A 357 2.72 -10.84 22.61
CA MET A 357 2.92 -12.10 21.90
C MET A 357 2.24 -13.26 22.60
N ASN A 358 2.46 -13.42 23.91
CA ASN A 358 1.82 -14.47 24.69
C ASN A 358 0.29 -14.31 24.73
N ASN A 359 -0.20 -13.08 24.88
CA ASN A 359 -1.66 -12.81 24.85
C ASN A 359 -2.25 -13.12 23.49
N TYR A 360 -1.54 -12.90 22.39
CA TYR A 360 -1.97 -13.27 21.04
C TYR A 360 -2.10 -14.80 20.90
N PHE A 361 -1.09 -15.56 21.34
CA PHE A 361 -1.17 -17.02 21.33
C PHE A 361 -2.28 -17.59 22.23
N MET A 362 -2.65 -16.87 23.29
CA MET A 362 -3.80 -17.21 24.12
C MET A 362 -5.14 -16.75 23.53
N SER A 363 -5.16 -16.34 22.25
CA SER A 363 -6.37 -15.85 21.53
C SER A 363 -7.12 -14.69 22.22
N LYS A 364 -6.41 -13.89 23.07
CA LYS A 364 -7.04 -12.78 23.80
C LYS A 364 -7.33 -11.57 22.92
N TYR A 365 -6.75 -11.51 21.74
CA TYR A 365 -6.96 -10.46 20.75
C TYR A 365 -7.74 -10.95 19.52
N GLY A 366 -8.16 -12.23 19.48
CA GLY A 366 -8.67 -12.84 18.25
C GLY A 366 -7.59 -12.98 17.18
N ALA A 367 -8.01 -13.00 15.93
CA ALA A 367 -7.14 -13.04 14.75
C ALA A 367 -6.15 -14.23 14.67
N ILE A 368 -6.44 -15.30 15.40
CA ILE A 368 -5.70 -16.57 15.40
C ILE A 368 -6.70 -17.72 15.21
N ARG A 369 -6.27 -18.75 14.50
CA ARG A 369 -7.04 -20.00 14.37
C ARG A 369 -6.32 -21.11 15.10
N ASP A 370 -7.06 -21.89 15.84
CA ASP A 370 -6.60 -23.17 16.37
C ASP A 370 -6.63 -24.18 15.24
N ILE A 371 -5.49 -24.78 14.91
CA ILE A 371 -5.32 -25.72 13.80
C ILE A 371 -4.79 -27.03 14.37
N ASP A 372 -5.63 -28.07 14.36
CA ASP A 372 -5.20 -29.45 14.60
C ASP A 372 -5.28 -30.26 13.31
N LEU A 373 -4.11 -30.65 12.79
CA LEU A 373 -3.98 -31.45 11.59
C LEU A 373 -3.84 -32.97 11.87
N SER A 374 -3.85 -33.37 13.15
CA SER A 374 -3.54 -34.75 13.56
C SER A 374 -4.47 -35.77 12.91
N ASP A 375 -5.77 -35.53 12.88
CA ASP A 375 -6.74 -36.43 12.28
C ASP A 375 -6.66 -36.51 10.75
N ILE A 376 -6.27 -35.38 10.13
CA ILE A 376 -6.05 -35.33 8.67
C ILE A 376 -4.85 -36.18 8.31
N PHE A 377 -3.72 -36.01 9.02
CA PHE A 377 -2.52 -36.81 8.77
C PHE A 377 -2.72 -38.29 9.06
N LYS A 378 -3.47 -38.67 10.11
CA LYS A 378 -3.86 -40.07 10.34
C LYS A 378 -4.54 -40.69 9.11
N LYS A 379 -5.55 -39.97 8.57
CA LYS A 379 -6.26 -40.44 7.35
C LYS A 379 -5.35 -40.56 6.14
N PHE A 380 -4.40 -39.61 5.95
CA PHE A 380 -3.41 -39.73 4.86
C PHE A 380 -2.51 -40.95 5.02
N VAL A 381 -2.04 -41.25 6.22
CA VAL A 381 -1.17 -42.41 6.51
C VAL A 381 -1.95 -43.72 6.37
N GLU A 382 -3.19 -43.78 6.84
CA GLU A 382 -4.04 -44.97 6.76
C GLU A 382 -4.52 -45.27 5.33
N ASN A 383 -4.81 -44.23 4.52
CA ASN A 383 -5.29 -44.41 3.13
C ASN A 383 -4.17 -44.47 2.07
N GLY A 384 -2.94 -44.26 2.47
CA GLY A 384 -1.77 -44.27 1.59
C GLY A 384 -0.97 -45.61 1.59
N ALA A 385 -1.53 -46.66 2.12
CA ALA A 385 -0.97 -48.00 2.12
C ALA A 385 -1.60 -48.88 1.03
#